data_67be9c4ea93d6e2fadb30329b06d142a
#
_entry.id   67be9c4ea93d6e2fadb30329b06d142a
#
_cell.length_a   1.000
_cell.length_b   1.000
_cell.length_c   1.000
_cell.angle_alpha   90.00
_cell.angle_beta   90.00
_cell.angle_gamma   90.00
#
_symmetry.space_group_name_H-M   'P 1'
#
loop_
_entity.id
_entity.type
_entity.pdbx_description
1 polymer ?
#
loop_
_entity_poly.entity_id
_entity_poly.type
_entity_poly.pdbx_seq_one_letter_code
_entity_poly.pdbx_strand_id
1 'polypeptide(L)'
;MTLHDHIVFVIDDDIRIQEALEELLASYGIRAVIFGSAGDYIDAEKPDIPSCLVLDVELPDINGLDLQRQIAEGDHPPIVFITGHGDIPSSVSAIKQGAVDFLTKPFSDDDLMTAVRAAIAQDRQQRSQRADLDLLRQRYARLTPREREVMPLVVSGLLNKQAAAELGISEVTLQIHRRNVMQKMVAASLADLVRIAERLEMPVTHSRRAGGSSVE
;
A
#
# COMPACT_ATOMS: atom_id res chain seq x y z
N MET A 1 -13.26 -24.48 12.87
CA MET A 1 -11.91 -23.88 12.86
C MET A 1 -12.05 -22.51 12.24
N THR A 2 -12.17 -21.49 13.06
CA THR A 2 -12.07 -20.11 12.59
C THR A 2 -10.61 -19.87 12.23
N LEU A 3 -10.31 -19.88 10.94
CA LEU A 3 -9.05 -19.34 10.44
C LEU A 3 -9.04 -17.87 10.88
N HIS A 4 -8.14 -17.52 11.78
CA HIS A 4 -7.90 -16.12 12.12
C HIS A 4 -7.43 -15.45 10.83
N ASP A 5 -8.26 -14.59 10.26
CA ASP A 5 -8.00 -13.90 8.99
C ASP A 5 -7.07 -12.69 9.17
N HIS A 6 -6.47 -12.53 10.35
CA HIS A 6 -5.52 -11.49 10.71
C HIS A 6 -4.66 -11.91 11.91
N ILE A 7 -3.54 -11.20 12.14
CA ILE A 7 -2.57 -11.46 13.20
C ILE A 7 -2.05 -10.14 13.78
N VAL A 8 -1.70 -10.14 15.07
CA VAL A 8 -1.01 -9.03 15.72
C VAL A 8 0.38 -9.49 16.13
N PHE A 9 1.40 -8.78 15.67
CA PHE A 9 2.75 -8.92 16.16
C PHE A 9 2.95 -7.97 17.33
N VAL A 10 3.60 -8.43 18.38
CA VAL A 10 3.90 -7.61 19.57
C VAL A 10 5.40 -7.65 19.78
N ILE A 11 6.02 -6.49 19.93
CA ILE A 11 7.44 -6.37 20.32
C ILE A 11 7.51 -5.54 21.59
N ASP A 12 7.91 -6.19 22.67
CA ASP A 12 8.10 -5.57 24.00
C ASP A 12 9.10 -6.46 24.76
N ASP A 13 10.01 -5.90 25.53
CA ASP A 13 11.01 -6.68 26.28
C ASP A 13 10.55 -7.09 27.69
N ASP A 14 9.47 -6.48 28.21
CA ASP A 14 8.89 -6.89 29.50
C ASP A 14 7.93 -8.07 29.31
N ILE A 15 8.33 -9.23 29.82
CA ILE A 15 7.55 -10.48 29.73
C ILE A 15 6.13 -10.34 30.31
N ARG A 16 5.94 -9.49 31.33
CA ARG A 16 4.62 -9.27 31.93
C ARG A 16 3.69 -8.50 31.01
N ILE A 17 4.24 -7.58 30.21
CA ILE A 17 3.48 -6.84 29.18
C ILE A 17 3.16 -7.78 28.04
N GLN A 18 4.12 -8.62 27.62
CA GLN A 18 3.91 -9.63 26.58
C GLN A 18 2.74 -10.57 26.95
N GLU A 19 2.77 -11.16 28.15
CA GLU A 19 1.73 -12.06 28.65
C GLU A 19 0.36 -11.35 28.73
N ALA A 20 0.32 -10.14 29.29
CA ALA A 20 -0.93 -9.35 29.38
C ALA A 20 -1.52 -9.02 28.02
N LEU A 21 -0.68 -8.64 27.04
CA LEU A 21 -1.12 -8.34 25.68
C LEU A 21 -1.59 -9.61 24.94
N GLU A 22 -0.91 -10.73 25.11
CA GLU A 22 -1.32 -12.01 24.52
C GLU A 22 -2.69 -12.46 25.07
N GLU A 23 -2.87 -12.42 26.39
CA GLU A 23 -4.15 -12.77 27.02
C GLU A 23 -5.27 -11.84 26.57
N LEU A 24 -5.01 -10.53 26.52
CA LEU A 24 -5.98 -9.53 26.08
C LEU A 24 -6.41 -9.79 24.63
N LEU A 25 -5.46 -9.91 23.72
CA LEU A 25 -5.74 -10.16 22.29
C LEU A 25 -6.48 -11.49 22.10
N ALA A 26 -6.08 -12.54 22.82
CA ALA A 26 -6.76 -13.84 22.81
C ALA A 26 -8.21 -13.73 23.30
N SER A 27 -8.51 -12.91 24.30
CA SER A 27 -9.88 -12.67 24.81
C SER A 27 -10.81 -12.08 23.74
N TYR A 28 -10.25 -11.33 22.80
CA TYR A 28 -10.96 -10.78 21.62
C TYR A 28 -10.90 -11.71 20.39
N GLY A 29 -10.35 -12.94 20.54
CA GLY A 29 -10.22 -13.90 19.44
C GLY A 29 -9.16 -13.54 18.42
N ILE A 30 -8.20 -12.68 18.75
CA ILE A 30 -7.11 -12.24 17.89
C ILE A 30 -5.87 -13.08 18.22
N ARG A 31 -5.24 -13.63 17.19
CA ARG A 31 -3.96 -14.33 17.32
C ARG A 31 -2.84 -13.31 17.47
N ALA A 32 -2.04 -13.45 18.53
CA ALA A 32 -0.80 -12.71 18.72
C ALA A 32 0.44 -13.57 18.40
N VAL A 33 1.52 -12.93 17.98
CA VAL A 33 2.87 -13.49 17.96
C VAL A 33 3.79 -12.49 18.64
N ILE A 34 4.45 -12.96 19.69
CA ILE A 34 5.21 -12.14 20.61
C ILE A 34 6.70 -12.24 20.31
N PHE A 35 7.40 -11.11 20.37
CA PHE A 35 8.84 -10.99 20.22
C PHE A 35 9.42 -10.19 21.37
N GLY A 36 10.56 -10.63 21.91
CA GLY A 36 11.29 -9.94 22.96
C GLY A 36 12.24 -8.86 22.45
N SER A 37 12.48 -8.82 21.14
CA SER A 37 13.41 -7.88 20.50
C SER A 37 12.99 -7.55 19.08
N ALA A 38 13.47 -6.41 18.56
CA ALA A 38 13.31 -6.04 17.16
C ALA A 38 14.03 -7.00 16.22
N GLY A 39 15.18 -7.53 16.62
CA GLY A 39 15.95 -8.51 15.85
C GLY A 39 15.15 -9.77 15.59
N ASP A 40 14.53 -10.35 16.61
CA ASP A 40 13.69 -11.55 16.48
C ASP A 40 12.51 -11.32 15.54
N TYR A 41 11.91 -10.13 15.60
CA TYR A 41 10.82 -9.75 14.68
C TYR A 41 11.31 -9.63 13.23
N ILE A 42 12.47 -9.01 13.00
CA ILE A 42 13.02 -8.83 11.64
C ILE A 42 13.30 -10.19 11.00
N ASP A 43 13.90 -11.11 11.74
CA ASP A 43 14.33 -12.43 11.26
C ASP A 43 13.17 -13.43 11.09
N ALA A 44 12.02 -13.16 11.71
CA ALA A 44 10.86 -14.06 11.64
C ALA A 44 10.19 -14.04 10.27
N GLU A 45 9.78 -15.20 9.77
CA GLU A 45 8.87 -15.32 8.64
C GLU A 45 7.47 -14.87 9.04
N LYS A 46 6.89 -13.97 8.24
CA LYS A 46 5.57 -13.40 8.50
C LYS A 46 4.57 -13.92 7.47
N PRO A 47 3.39 -14.40 7.92
CA PRO A 47 2.34 -14.86 6.99
C PRO A 47 1.80 -13.67 6.19
N ASP A 48 1.44 -13.91 4.93
CA ASP A 48 0.83 -12.91 4.05
C ASP A 48 -0.68 -12.77 4.32
N ILE A 49 -1.00 -12.29 5.51
CA ILE A 49 -2.37 -11.98 5.96
C ILE A 49 -2.42 -10.59 6.60
N PRO A 50 -3.61 -9.98 6.69
CA PRO A 50 -3.78 -8.71 7.37
C PRO A 50 -3.18 -8.72 8.77
N SER A 51 -2.43 -7.68 9.11
CA SER A 51 -1.67 -7.67 10.36
C SER A 51 -1.50 -6.27 10.94
N CYS A 52 -1.13 -6.23 12.23
CA CYS A 52 -0.79 -5.04 12.98
C CYS A 52 0.50 -5.32 13.75
N LEU A 53 1.35 -4.32 13.93
CA LEU A 53 2.51 -4.36 14.80
C LEU A 53 2.26 -3.46 16.01
N VAL A 54 2.17 -4.05 17.20
CA VAL A 54 2.21 -3.33 18.49
C VAL A 54 3.67 -3.30 18.92
N LEU A 55 4.22 -2.10 19.06
CA LEU A 55 5.68 -1.91 19.22
C LEU A 55 5.98 -1.00 20.42
N ASP A 56 6.76 -1.53 21.36
CA ASP A 56 7.35 -0.67 22.40
C ASP A 56 8.38 0.28 21.79
N VAL A 57 8.37 1.51 22.27
CA VAL A 57 9.37 2.51 21.90
C VAL A 57 10.72 2.20 22.54
N GLU A 58 10.72 1.70 23.78
CA GLU A 58 11.93 1.48 24.58
C GLU A 58 12.35 0.01 24.54
N LEU A 59 12.99 -0.43 23.46
CA LEU A 59 13.54 -1.77 23.35
C LEU A 59 15.05 -1.77 23.66
N PRO A 60 15.61 -2.89 24.16
CA PRO A 60 17.01 -2.95 24.57
C PRO A 60 18.01 -2.92 23.40
N ASP A 61 17.60 -3.36 22.22
CA ASP A 61 18.43 -3.49 21.02
C ASP A 61 18.32 -2.29 20.08
N ILE A 62 17.15 -1.69 19.95
CA ILE A 62 16.91 -0.51 19.10
C ILE A 62 15.71 0.29 19.62
N ASN A 63 15.72 1.61 19.47
CA ASN A 63 14.53 2.40 19.72
C ASN A 63 13.44 2.09 18.70
N GLY A 64 12.18 1.87 19.13
CA GLY A 64 11.05 1.51 18.25
C GLY A 64 10.80 2.50 17.13
N LEU A 65 11.08 3.80 17.35
CA LEU A 65 10.97 4.82 16.27
C LEU A 65 12.08 4.66 15.23
N ASP A 66 13.26 4.17 15.62
CA ASP A 66 14.33 3.84 14.67
C ASP A 66 13.99 2.58 13.88
N LEU A 67 13.40 1.58 14.54
CA LEU A 67 12.88 0.40 13.86
C LEU A 67 11.81 0.79 12.81
N GLN A 68 10.86 1.66 13.16
CA GLN A 68 9.87 2.16 12.20
C GLN A 68 10.54 2.73 10.94
N ARG A 69 11.58 3.55 11.12
CA ARG A 69 12.34 4.14 10.00
C ARG A 69 13.07 3.07 9.17
N GLN A 70 13.66 2.08 9.84
CA GLN A 70 14.39 1.01 9.17
C GLN A 70 13.48 0.14 8.30
N ILE A 71 12.25 -0.15 8.76
CA ILE A 71 11.31 -0.99 8.01
C ILE A 71 10.41 -0.20 7.04
N ALA A 72 10.45 1.14 7.05
CA ALA A 72 9.58 2.01 6.27
C ALA A 72 9.63 1.76 4.76
N GLU A 73 10.76 1.34 4.20
CA GLU A 73 10.92 1.04 2.78
C GLU A 73 10.40 -0.35 2.38
N GLY A 74 10.07 -1.19 3.37
CA GLY A 74 9.60 -2.56 3.18
C GLY A 74 8.08 -2.71 3.27
N ASP A 75 7.64 -3.95 3.07
CA ASP A 75 6.25 -4.35 3.32
C ASP A 75 6.10 -4.72 4.80
N HIS A 76 5.67 -3.77 5.62
CA HIS A 76 5.46 -3.97 7.04
C HIS A 76 4.01 -3.68 7.44
N PRO A 77 3.50 -4.32 8.52
CA PRO A 77 2.20 -3.99 9.08
C PRO A 77 2.14 -2.55 9.59
N PRO A 78 0.96 -1.92 9.58
CA PRO A 78 0.75 -0.67 10.28
C PRO A 78 1.10 -0.80 11.77
N ILE A 79 1.73 0.24 12.32
CA ILE A 79 2.32 0.24 13.66
C ILE A 79 1.42 0.99 14.64
N VAL A 80 1.21 0.38 15.82
CA VAL A 80 0.68 1.01 17.02
C VAL A 80 1.79 1.02 18.05
N PHE A 81 2.25 2.20 18.45
CA PHE A 81 3.26 2.33 19.49
C PHE A 81 2.66 2.21 20.88
N ILE A 82 3.40 1.57 21.78
CA ILE A 82 3.15 1.59 23.22
C ILE A 82 4.43 2.07 23.93
N THR A 83 4.32 2.80 25.03
CA THR A 83 5.51 3.31 25.75
C THR A 83 5.20 3.66 27.19
N GLY A 84 6.17 3.45 28.09
CA GLY A 84 6.12 3.94 29.46
C GLY A 84 6.40 5.44 29.61
N HIS A 85 7.07 6.04 28.62
CA HIS A 85 7.45 7.45 28.64
C HIS A 85 7.00 8.11 27.33
N GLY A 86 5.76 8.60 27.30
CA GLY A 86 5.22 9.33 26.14
C GLY A 86 5.53 10.80 26.24
N ASP A 87 6.48 11.31 25.47
CA ASP A 87 6.58 12.74 25.22
C ASP A 87 5.83 13.14 23.93
N ILE A 88 5.35 14.38 23.89
CA ILE A 88 4.60 14.90 22.73
C ILE A 88 5.44 14.90 21.45
N PRO A 89 6.74 15.29 21.44
CA PRO A 89 7.56 15.25 20.23
C PRO A 89 7.69 13.85 19.62
N SER A 90 7.89 12.82 20.44
CA SER A 90 8.02 11.43 19.97
C SER A 90 6.72 10.89 19.37
N SER A 91 5.58 11.12 20.02
CA SER A 91 4.27 10.71 19.50
C SER A 91 3.92 11.41 18.18
N VAL A 92 4.17 12.72 18.09
CA VAL A 92 3.97 13.48 16.83
C VAL A 92 4.90 12.98 15.71
N SER A 93 6.15 12.62 16.04
CA SER A 93 7.10 12.06 15.07
C SER A 93 6.63 10.71 14.53
N ALA A 94 6.21 9.81 15.43
CA ALA A 94 5.69 8.48 15.08
C ALA A 94 4.50 8.56 14.11
N ILE A 95 3.51 9.38 14.45
CA ILE A 95 2.31 9.57 13.62
C ILE A 95 2.66 10.17 12.25
N LYS A 96 3.55 11.18 12.21
CA LYS A 96 4.02 11.75 10.93
C LYS A 96 4.76 10.75 10.05
N GLN A 97 5.38 9.74 10.64
CA GLN A 97 6.05 8.65 9.94
C GLN A 97 5.11 7.48 9.61
N GLY A 98 3.80 7.65 9.80
CA GLY A 98 2.78 6.70 9.36
C GLY A 98 2.34 5.69 10.41
N ALA A 99 2.69 5.87 11.69
CA ALA A 99 2.08 5.07 12.76
C ALA A 99 0.58 5.34 12.83
N VAL A 100 -0.18 4.29 13.14
CA VAL A 100 -1.65 4.38 13.28
C VAL A 100 -2.03 5.08 14.56
N ASP A 101 -1.33 4.73 15.66
CA ASP A 101 -1.58 5.30 16.96
C ASP A 101 -0.33 5.23 17.86
N PHE A 102 -0.41 5.94 19.00
CA PHE A 102 0.65 6.01 20.00
C PHE A 102 0.02 6.04 21.41
N LEU A 103 0.16 4.95 22.16
CA LEU A 103 -0.47 4.74 23.46
C LEU A 103 0.56 4.82 24.58
N THR A 104 0.25 5.59 25.64
CA THR A 104 1.12 5.66 26.84
C THR A 104 0.66 4.65 27.90
N LYS A 105 1.59 3.85 28.42
CA LYS A 105 1.33 2.92 29.54
C LYS A 105 1.13 3.71 30.84
N PRO A 106 0.05 3.45 31.64
CA PRO A 106 -0.98 2.46 31.39
C PRO A 106 -2.05 2.97 30.42
N PHE A 107 -2.46 2.11 29.48
CA PHE A 107 -3.57 2.36 28.55
C PHE A 107 -4.76 1.43 28.89
N SER A 108 -5.96 1.77 28.41
CA SER A 108 -7.11 0.89 28.55
C SER A 108 -7.16 -0.20 27.47
N ASP A 109 -7.83 -1.32 27.76
CA ASP A 109 -8.06 -2.38 26.78
C ASP A 109 -8.80 -1.85 25.55
N ASP A 110 -9.77 -0.95 25.75
CA ASP A 110 -10.55 -0.37 24.66
C ASP A 110 -9.70 0.53 23.75
N ASP A 111 -8.77 1.30 24.30
CA ASP A 111 -7.85 2.14 23.52
C ASP A 111 -6.96 1.28 22.64
N LEU A 112 -6.32 0.24 23.21
CA LEU A 112 -5.49 -0.67 22.47
C LEU A 112 -6.28 -1.39 21.36
N MET A 113 -7.46 -1.91 21.69
CA MET A 113 -8.28 -2.65 20.72
C MET A 113 -8.80 -1.75 19.60
N THR A 114 -9.06 -0.48 19.89
CA THR A 114 -9.44 0.51 18.87
C THR A 114 -8.28 0.75 17.90
N ALA A 115 -7.08 0.98 18.41
CA ALA A 115 -5.88 1.18 17.61
C ALA A 115 -5.53 -0.06 16.78
N VAL A 116 -5.56 -1.26 17.36
CA VAL A 116 -5.29 -2.53 16.69
C VAL A 116 -6.28 -2.78 15.55
N ARG A 117 -7.59 -2.57 15.78
CA ARG A 117 -8.61 -2.72 14.73
C ARG A 117 -8.42 -1.73 13.60
N ALA A 118 -8.08 -0.49 13.89
CA ALA A 118 -7.77 0.52 12.88
C ALA A 118 -6.56 0.11 12.04
N ALA A 119 -5.49 -0.39 12.67
CA ALA A 119 -4.28 -0.87 12.00
C ALA A 119 -4.57 -2.06 11.07
N ILE A 120 -5.31 -3.08 11.56
CA ILE A 120 -5.70 -4.23 10.74
C ILE A 120 -6.56 -3.81 9.54
N ALA A 121 -7.50 -2.88 9.73
CA ALA A 121 -8.34 -2.37 8.65
C ALA A 121 -7.50 -1.62 7.60
N GLN A 122 -6.52 -0.83 8.03
CA GLN A 122 -5.58 -0.13 7.16
C GLN A 122 -4.73 -1.12 6.35
N ASP A 123 -4.18 -2.18 6.98
CA ASP A 123 -3.39 -3.20 6.29
C ASP A 123 -4.22 -3.96 5.24
N ARG A 124 -5.46 -4.32 5.57
CA ARG A 124 -6.40 -4.93 4.59
C ARG A 124 -6.60 -4.05 3.37
N GLN A 125 -6.79 -2.77 3.57
CA GLN A 125 -6.97 -1.81 2.48
C GLN A 125 -5.71 -1.68 1.62
N GLN A 126 -4.53 -1.57 2.25
CA GLN A 126 -3.25 -1.48 1.55
C GLN A 126 -2.97 -2.75 0.73
N ARG A 127 -3.19 -3.95 1.31
CA ARG A 127 -3.05 -5.24 0.62
C ARG A 127 -3.99 -5.35 -0.58
N SER A 128 -5.25 -4.97 -0.42
CA SER A 128 -6.20 -4.94 -1.54
C SER A 128 -5.75 -4.02 -2.67
N GLN A 129 -5.28 -2.82 -2.34
CA GLN A 129 -4.78 -1.86 -3.32
C GLN A 129 -3.53 -2.38 -4.07
N ARG A 130 -2.60 -3.05 -3.34
CA ARG A 130 -1.42 -3.69 -3.95
C ARG A 130 -1.81 -4.82 -4.88
N ALA A 131 -2.67 -5.73 -4.43
CA ALA A 131 -3.14 -6.85 -5.26
C ALA A 131 -3.82 -6.37 -6.55
N ASP A 132 -4.64 -5.32 -6.47
CA ASP A 132 -5.25 -4.68 -7.63
C ASP A 132 -4.21 -4.08 -8.59
N LEU A 133 -3.20 -3.39 -8.04
CA LEU A 133 -2.13 -2.80 -8.84
C LEU A 133 -1.29 -3.88 -9.53
N ASP A 134 -0.96 -4.95 -8.83
CA ASP A 134 -0.20 -6.06 -9.39
C ASP A 134 -1.00 -6.78 -10.50
N LEU A 135 -2.31 -6.92 -10.34
CA LEU A 135 -3.17 -7.42 -11.40
C LEU A 135 -3.13 -6.50 -12.66
N LEU A 136 -3.15 -5.18 -12.46
CA LEU A 136 -3.02 -4.22 -13.57
C LEU A 136 -1.64 -4.31 -14.23
N ARG A 137 -0.57 -4.45 -13.47
CA ARG A 137 0.81 -4.66 -13.98
C ARG A 137 0.91 -5.95 -14.80
N GLN A 138 0.31 -7.05 -14.32
CA GLN A 138 0.27 -8.31 -15.05
C GLN A 138 -0.50 -8.19 -16.37
N ARG A 139 -1.64 -7.49 -16.39
CA ARG A 139 -2.40 -7.22 -17.63
C ARG A 139 -1.58 -6.38 -18.61
N TYR A 140 -0.93 -5.32 -18.13
CA TYR A 140 -0.05 -4.48 -18.93
C TYR A 140 1.14 -5.26 -19.52
N ALA A 141 1.73 -6.17 -18.75
CA ALA A 141 2.83 -7.04 -19.23
C ALA A 141 2.41 -7.94 -20.42
N ARG A 142 1.13 -8.27 -20.55
CA ARG A 142 0.58 -9.05 -21.69
C ARG A 142 0.36 -8.24 -22.97
N LEU A 143 0.53 -6.92 -22.93
CA LEU A 143 0.47 -6.09 -24.11
C LEU A 143 1.70 -6.35 -24.99
N THR A 144 1.48 -6.45 -26.30
CA THR A 144 2.57 -6.47 -27.29
C THR A 144 3.31 -5.13 -27.32
N PRO A 145 4.54 -5.05 -27.86
CA PRO A 145 5.24 -3.77 -28.00
C PRO A 145 4.39 -2.68 -28.69
N ARG A 146 3.67 -3.03 -29.74
CA ARG A 146 2.79 -2.08 -30.46
C ARG A 146 1.58 -1.64 -29.63
N GLU A 147 0.99 -2.52 -28.87
CA GLU A 147 -0.12 -2.17 -27.97
C GLU A 147 0.36 -1.25 -26.83
N ARG A 148 1.60 -1.43 -26.33
CA ARG A 148 2.22 -0.53 -25.34
C ARG A 148 2.52 0.86 -25.91
N GLU A 149 2.82 0.98 -27.19
CA GLU A 149 2.98 2.27 -27.88
C GLU A 149 1.61 2.96 -28.10
N VAL A 150 0.57 2.19 -28.39
CA VAL A 150 -0.78 2.72 -28.65
C VAL A 150 -1.45 3.21 -27.36
N MET A 151 -1.28 2.52 -26.22
CA MET A 151 -2.00 2.82 -24.99
C MET A 151 -1.78 4.27 -24.51
N PRO A 152 -0.54 4.82 -24.41
CA PRO A 152 -0.33 6.21 -23.98
C PRO A 152 -1.02 7.22 -24.89
N LEU A 153 -1.02 7.02 -26.20
CA LEU A 153 -1.65 7.93 -27.15
C LEU A 153 -3.18 7.96 -26.99
N VAL A 154 -3.77 6.79 -26.75
CA VAL A 154 -5.21 6.64 -26.54
C VAL A 154 -5.64 7.30 -25.23
N VAL A 155 -4.92 7.10 -24.14
CA VAL A 155 -5.26 7.70 -22.82
C VAL A 155 -4.99 9.21 -22.79
N SER A 156 -4.09 9.70 -23.63
CA SER A 156 -3.85 11.14 -23.83
C SER A 156 -4.96 11.82 -24.64
N GLY A 157 -5.95 11.06 -25.12
CA GLY A 157 -7.09 11.60 -25.84
C GLY A 157 -6.86 11.89 -27.33
N LEU A 158 -5.78 11.37 -27.93
CA LEU A 158 -5.58 11.53 -29.37
C LEU A 158 -6.67 10.81 -30.16
N LEU A 159 -7.13 11.47 -31.24
CA LEU A 159 -8.02 10.85 -32.21
C LEU A 159 -7.28 9.70 -32.93
N ASN A 160 -7.99 8.67 -33.39
CA ASN A 160 -7.40 7.53 -34.08
C ASN A 160 -6.49 7.96 -35.24
N LYS A 161 -6.92 8.96 -36.03
CA LYS A 161 -6.13 9.50 -37.15
C LYS A 161 -4.80 10.12 -36.68
N GLN A 162 -4.80 10.82 -35.55
CA GLN A 162 -3.60 11.47 -34.98
C GLN A 162 -2.63 10.43 -34.46
N ALA A 163 -3.13 9.49 -33.64
CA ALA A 163 -2.31 8.40 -33.09
C ALA A 163 -1.76 7.46 -34.18
N ALA A 164 -2.54 7.18 -35.24
CA ALA A 164 -2.08 6.40 -36.37
C ALA A 164 -0.93 7.11 -37.13
N ALA A 165 -1.06 8.42 -37.35
CA ALA A 165 -0.02 9.21 -38.00
C ALA A 165 1.28 9.24 -37.16
N GLU A 166 1.18 9.38 -35.82
CA GLU A 166 2.32 9.38 -34.92
C GLU A 166 3.08 8.06 -34.93
N LEU A 167 2.35 6.94 -35.04
CA LEU A 167 2.94 5.59 -35.08
C LEU A 167 3.31 5.12 -36.49
N GLY A 168 3.02 5.88 -37.54
CA GLY A 168 3.29 5.49 -38.94
C GLY A 168 2.48 4.28 -39.41
N ILE A 169 1.25 4.09 -38.93
CA ILE A 169 0.36 2.97 -39.28
C ILE A 169 -0.98 3.48 -39.84
N SER A 170 -1.77 2.58 -40.44
CA SER A 170 -3.12 2.92 -40.88
C SER A 170 -4.06 3.12 -39.70
N GLU A 171 -5.11 3.96 -39.88
CA GLU A 171 -6.14 4.15 -38.86
C GLU A 171 -6.85 2.84 -38.51
N VAL A 172 -7.08 1.98 -39.49
CA VAL A 172 -7.65 0.63 -39.31
C VAL A 172 -6.77 -0.23 -38.41
N THR A 173 -5.47 -0.21 -38.63
CA THR A 173 -4.48 -0.94 -37.82
C THR A 173 -4.49 -0.42 -36.36
N LEU A 174 -4.54 0.91 -36.20
CA LEU A 174 -4.65 1.51 -34.87
C LEU A 174 -5.92 1.08 -34.13
N GLN A 175 -7.06 1.05 -34.81
CA GLN A 175 -8.33 0.61 -34.21
C GLN A 175 -8.24 -0.84 -33.70
N ILE A 176 -7.57 -1.71 -34.45
CA ILE A 176 -7.33 -3.11 -34.03
C ILE A 176 -6.49 -3.13 -32.73
N HIS A 177 -5.36 -2.42 -32.72
CA HIS A 177 -4.51 -2.36 -31.52
C HIS A 177 -5.25 -1.75 -30.32
N ARG A 178 -5.99 -0.67 -30.54
CA ARG A 178 -6.83 -0.04 -29.50
C ARG A 178 -7.84 -1.02 -28.89
N ARG A 179 -8.54 -1.78 -29.74
CA ARG A 179 -9.47 -2.82 -29.29
C ARG A 179 -8.77 -3.88 -28.46
N ASN A 180 -7.62 -4.35 -28.89
CA ASN A 180 -6.84 -5.34 -28.17
C ASN A 180 -6.35 -4.81 -26.82
N VAL A 181 -5.89 -3.55 -26.75
CA VAL A 181 -5.51 -2.88 -25.50
C VAL A 181 -6.71 -2.87 -24.54
N MET A 182 -7.88 -2.39 -24.99
CA MET A 182 -9.11 -2.38 -24.17
C MET A 182 -9.44 -3.76 -23.63
N GLN A 183 -9.34 -4.79 -24.46
CA GLN A 183 -9.66 -6.16 -24.10
C GLN A 183 -8.65 -6.74 -23.09
N LYS A 184 -7.33 -6.58 -23.34
CA LYS A 184 -6.27 -7.11 -22.48
C LYS A 184 -6.21 -6.40 -21.13
N MET A 185 -6.45 -5.09 -21.12
CA MET A 185 -6.52 -4.29 -19.89
C MET A 185 -7.86 -4.46 -19.15
N VAL A 186 -8.85 -5.15 -19.77
CA VAL A 186 -10.21 -5.33 -19.22
C VAL A 186 -10.86 -3.97 -18.92
N ALA A 187 -10.65 -2.98 -19.80
CA ALA A 187 -11.25 -1.66 -19.70
C ALA A 187 -12.60 -1.64 -20.42
N ALA A 188 -13.68 -1.32 -19.70
CA ALA A 188 -15.03 -1.24 -20.26
C ALA A 188 -15.25 0.05 -21.07
N SER A 189 -14.47 1.09 -20.81
CA SER A 189 -14.55 2.39 -21.47
C SER A 189 -13.16 3.05 -21.56
N LEU A 190 -13.07 4.11 -22.41
CA LEU A 190 -11.87 4.93 -22.45
C LEU A 190 -11.55 5.55 -21.06
N ALA A 191 -12.57 5.97 -20.33
CA ALA A 191 -12.41 6.51 -19.00
C ALA A 191 -11.82 5.48 -18.00
N ASP A 192 -12.20 4.20 -18.15
CA ASP A 192 -11.59 3.12 -17.38
C ASP A 192 -10.11 2.94 -17.73
N LEU A 193 -9.79 2.97 -19.04
CA LEU A 193 -8.40 2.84 -19.49
C LEU A 193 -7.52 4.00 -18.98
N VAL A 194 -8.08 5.22 -18.93
CA VAL A 194 -7.39 6.39 -18.34
C VAL A 194 -7.11 6.17 -16.86
N ARG A 195 -8.11 5.74 -16.06
CA ARG A 195 -7.92 5.43 -14.64
C ARG A 195 -6.90 4.30 -14.41
N ILE A 196 -6.89 3.28 -15.28
CA ILE A 196 -5.88 2.22 -15.24
C ILE A 196 -4.48 2.79 -15.51
N ALA A 197 -4.35 3.66 -16.50
CA ALA A 197 -3.07 4.28 -16.85
C ALA A 197 -2.55 5.19 -15.71
N GLU A 198 -3.44 5.95 -15.05
CA GLU A 198 -3.09 6.75 -13.87
C GLU A 198 -2.60 5.87 -12.71
N ARG A 199 -3.28 4.76 -12.42
CA ARG A 199 -2.84 3.80 -11.38
C ARG A 199 -1.52 3.12 -11.70
N LEU A 200 -1.19 2.96 -12.99
CA LEU A 200 0.09 2.43 -13.45
C LEU A 200 1.17 3.52 -13.56
N GLU A 201 0.87 4.75 -13.16
CA GLU A 201 1.76 5.91 -13.23
C GLU A 201 2.33 6.14 -14.63
N MET A 202 1.52 5.82 -15.65
CA MET A 202 1.94 6.01 -17.04
C MET A 202 2.01 7.50 -17.38
N PRO A 203 3.05 7.95 -18.08
CA PRO A 203 3.13 9.34 -18.52
C PRO A 203 2.01 9.63 -19.53
N VAL A 204 1.02 10.40 -19.11
CA VAL A 204 -0.01 10.94 -20.01
C VAL A 204 0.56 12.22 -20.61
N THR A 205 1.04 12.14 -21.84
CA THR A 205 1.49 13.31 -22.59
C THR A 205 0.27 14.13 -23.02
N HIS A 206 -0.03 15.19 -22.29
CA HIS A 206 -0.98 16.17 -22.75
C HIS A 206 -0.33 16.91 -23.93
N SER A 207 -0.69 16.57 -25.15
CA SER A 207 -0.34 17.36 -26.33
C SER A 207 -0.96 18.75 -26.14
N ARG A 208 -0.17 19.73 -25.67
CA ARG A 208 -0.54 21.14 -25.72
C ARG A 208 -0.76 21.47 -27.20
N ARG A 209 -1.99 21.69 -27.61
CA ARG A 209 -2.27 22.43 -28.83
C ARG A 209 -1.51 23.73 -28.76
N ALA A 210 -0.43 23.83 -29.50
CA ALA A 210 0.12 25.10 -29.93
C ALA A 210 -0.92 25.73 -30.87
N GLY A 211 -1.86 26.46 -30.29
CA GLY A 211 -2.71 27.38 -31.03
C GLY A 211 -1.86 28.54 -31.45
N GLY A 212 -1.20 28.42 -32.59
CA GLY A 212 -0.68 29.56 -33.31
C GLY A 212 -1.85 30.37 -33.81
N SER A 213 -2.05 31.54 -33.21
CA SER A 213 -2.81 32.65 -33.75
C SER A 213 -1.80 33.73 -34.11
N SER A 214 -1.25 33.61 -35.30
CA SER A 214 -0.76 34.80 -36.00
C SER A 214 -1.98 35.46 -36.60
N VAL A 215 -2.27 36.66 -36.16
CA VAL A 215 -3.11 37.61 -36.87
C VAL A 215 -2.33 38.88 -37.00
N GLU A 216 -2.12 39.28 -38.26
CA GLU A 216 -1.64 40.56 -38.71
C GLU A 216 -2.39 41.76 -38.09
#